data_e43f980e4e5528a2f27d4cbd21184ee0
#
_entry.id   e43f980e4e5528a2f27d4cbd21184ee0
#
_cell.length_a   1.000
_cell.length_b   1.000
_cell.length_c   1.000
_cell.angle_alpha   90.00
_cell.angle_beta   90.00
_cell.angle_gamma   90.00
#
_symmetry.space_group_name_H-M   'P 1'
#
loop_
_entity.id
_entity.type
_entity.pdbx_description
1 polymer ?
#
loop_
_entity_poly.entity_id
_entity_poly.type
_entity_poly.pdbx_seq_one_letter_code
_entity_poly.pdbx_strand_id
1 'polypeptide(L)'
;LITITQTVNVSLSIKKDEMKKGLVIERVGMNKLDNAQHVQLHSALYAIMAEFDLTKIGIPEEAKTEWDGSLHLEKDLNIETTASATSKLLKKKDEARTRLALFIFSQVRSFLLSPETDEAEAAERLYVVTKGYAGIQQESQDRETAHIDGLVEDLKKTEHAADMTKLRLTSALTKLETLNKEFAELHLQRTKERAAKKLPATAKVRAEVDEHFERIL
;
A
#
# COMPACT_ATOMS: atom_id res chain seq x y z
N LEU A 1 -13.26 -5.14 -33.49
CA LEU A 1 -12.11 -5.09 -32.58
C LEU A 1 -12.20 -3.79 -31.78
N ILE A 2 -12.66 -3.86 -30.54
CA ILE A 2 -12.58 -2.70 -29.62
C ILE A 2 -11.37 -2.98 -28.73
N THR A 3 -10.28 -2.26 -28.97
CA THR A 3 -9.06 -2.36 -28.15
C THR A 3 -9.04 -1.20 -27.20
N ILE A 4 -9.22 -1.46 -25.92
CA ILE A 4 -8.98 -0.47 -24.85
C ILE A 4 -7.52 -0.67 -24.41
N THR A 5 -6.65 0.16 -24.95
CA THR A 5 -5.21 0.17 -24.61
C THR A 5 -4.95 1.32 -23.65
N GLN A 6 -4.91 1.04 -22.38
CA GLN A 6 -3.98 1.64 -21.40
C GLN A 6 -4.20 1.04 -20.01
N THR A 7 -3.22 0.33 -19.53
CA THR A 7 -2.95 -0.17 -18.18
C THR A 7 -3.57 -1.50 -17.75
N VAL A 8 -4.61 -2.01 -18.41
CA VAL A 8 -5.02 -3.42 -18.26
C VAL A 8 -5.32 -3.95 -19.64
N ASN A 9 -4.55 -4.93 -20.14
CA ASN A 9 -4.85 -5.61 -21.40
C ASN A 9 -6.09 -6.50 -21.22
N VAL A 10 -7.27 -5.94 -21.40
CA VAL A 10 -8.50 -6.71 -21.62
C VAL A 10 -8.68 -6.82 -23.12
N SER A 11 -8.34 -7.96 -23.68
CA SER A 11 -8.56 -8.25 -25.12
C SER A 11 -9.87 -9.00 -25.28
N LEU A 12 -10.91 -8.31 -25.74
CA LEU A 12 -12.12 -8.92 -26.26
C LEU A 12 -11.91 -9.19 -27.75
N SER A 13 -11.55 -10.42 -28.11
CA SER A 13 -11.40 -10.85 -29.50
C SER A 13 -12.66 -11.57 -29.96
N ILE A 14 -13.46 -10.92 -30.79
CA ILE A 14 -14.58 -11.58 -31.48
C ILE A 14 -14.07 -12.06 -32.82
N LYS A 15 -13.80 -13.36 -32.96
CA LYS A 15 -13.53 -14.00 -34.24
C LYS A 15 -14.84 -14.29 -34.95
N LYS A 16 -15.04 -13.71 -36.14
CA LYS A 16 -16.26 -13.76 -36.94
C LYS A 16 -16.68 -15.17 -37.42
N ASP A 17 -15.78 -16.15 -37.36
CA ASP A 17 -15.99 -17.50 -37.88
C ASP A 17 -16.41 -18.55 -36.85
N GLU A 18 -16.56 -18.16 -35.55
CA GLU A 18 -16.91 -19.09 -34.48
C GLU A 18 -18.30 -18.85 -33.86
N MET A 19 -19.25 -18.29 -34.61
CA MET A 19 -20.63 -18.05 -34.13
C MET A 19 -21.42 -19.32 -33.80
N LYS A 20 -20.81 -20.49 -33.74
CA LYS A 20 -21.43 -21.77 -33.31
C LYS A 20 -20.84 -22.35 -32.03
N LYS A 21 -19.81 -21.75 -31.44
CA LYS A 21 -19.32 -22.07 -30.10
C LYS A 21 -19.54 -20.86 -29.23
N GLY A 22 -20.18 -21.03 -28.10
CA GLY A 22 -20.51 -19.94 -27.18
C GLY A 22 -19.31 -19.01 -26.92
N LEU A 23 -19.58 -17.71 -26.78
CA LEU A 23 -18.57 -16.72 -26.42
C LEU A 23 -17.81 -17.17 -25.16
N VAL A 24 -16.52 -17.35 -25.27
CA VAL A 24 -15.65 -17.58 -24.12
C VAL A 24 -15.10 -16.22 -23.69
N ILE A 25 -15.52 -15.78 -22.50
CA ILE A 25 -14.99 -14.56 -21.91
C ILE A 25 -13.69 -14.94 -21.19
N GLU A 26 -12.56 -14.39 -21.66
CA GLU A 26 -11.29 -14.54 -20.95
C GLU A 26 -11.36 -13.83 -19.60
N ARG A 27 -11.18 -14.59 -18.52
CA ARG A 27 -11.20 -14.05 -17.15
C ARG A 27 -9.91 -13.30 -16.86
N VAL A 28 -10.06 -12.06 -16.48
CA VAL A 28 -8.95 -11.25 -15.95
C VAL A 28 -8.69 -11.69 -14.49
N GLY A 29 -7.42 -11.84 -14.12
CA GLY A 29 -7.06 -12.15 -12.73
C GLY A 29 -7.32 -10.96 -11.80
N MET A 30 -8.59 -10.72 -11.45
CA MET A 30 -9.03 -9.57 -10.66
C MET A 30 -8.37 -9.51 -9.28
N ASN A 31 -8.00 -10.65 -8.73
CA ASN A 31 -7.27 -10.77 -7.47
C ASN A 31 -5.86 -10.16 -7.47
N LYS A 32 -5.29 -9.89 -8.65
CA LYS A 32 -3.97 -9.25 -8.81
C LYS A 32 -4.04 -7.73 -8.86
N LEU A 33 -5.23 -7.16 -9.00
CA LEU A 33 -5.42 -5.72 -9.05
C LEU A 33 -5.37 -5.11 -7.65
N ASP A 34 -4.78 -3.93 -7.52
CA ASP A 34 -4.98 -3.12 -6.31
C ASP A 34 -6.41 -2.56 -6.26
N ASN A 35 -6.79 -1.93 -5.14
CA ASN A 35 -8.17 -1.45 -4.96
C ASN A 35 -8.56 -0.37 -5.99
N ALA A 36 -7.64 0.51 -6.37
CA ALA A 36 -7.92 1.56 -7.34
C ALA A 36 -8.06 0.98 -8.75
N GLN A 37 -7.21 0.03 -9.12
CA GLN A 37 -7.26 -0.68 -10.39
C GLN A 37 -8.54 -1.51 -10.52
N HIS A 38 -8.97 -2.17 -9.45
CA HIS A 38 -10.21 -2.96 -9.40
C HIS A 38 -11.44 -2.07 -9.63
N VAL A 39 -11.58 -0.98 -8.88
CA VAL A 39 -12.63 0.02 -9.08
C VAL A 39 -12.62 0.58 -10.50
N GLN A 40 -11.44 0.88 -11.05
CA GLN A 40 -11.31 1.41 -12.40
C GLN A 40 -11.78 0.40 -13.46
N LEU A 41 -11.39 -0.86 -13.32
CA LEU A 41 -11.80 -1.93 -14.23
C LEU A 41 -13.32 -2.10 -14.24
N HIS A 42 -13.92 -2.31 -13.06
CA HIS A 42 -15.37 -2.49 -12.95
C HIS A 42 -16.16 -1.27 -13.41
N SER A 43 -15.64 -0.05 -13.16
CA SER A 43 -16.28 1.18 -13.66
C SER A 43 -16.27 1.27 -15.18
N ALA A 44 -15.16 0.86 -15.81
CA ALA A 44 -15.07 0.82 -17.27
C ALA A 44 -16.00 -0.25 -17.89
N LEU A 45 -16.04 -1.43 -17.28
CA LEU A 45 -16.93 -2.51 -17.71
C LEU A 45 -18.40 -2.10 -17.55
N TYR A 46 -18.77 -1.50 -16.42
CA TYR A 46 -20.12 -1.00 -16.19
C TYR A 46 -20.52 0.06 -17.21
N ALA A 47 -19.64 1.00 -17.52
CA ALA A 47 -19.88 2.05 -18.50
C ALA A 47 -20.13 1.46 -19.92
N ILE A 48 -19.33 0.46 -20.32
CA ILE A 48 -19.53 -0.24 -21.61
C ILE A 48 -20.88 -0.97 -21.62
N MET A 49 -21.21 -1.69 -20.55
CA MET A 49 -22.45 -2.45 -20.48
C MET A 49 -23.69 -1.53 -20.39
N ALA A 50 -23.55 -0.33 -19.86
CA ALA A 50 -24.64 0.64 -19.81
C ALA A 50 -25.08 1.18 -21.17
N GLU A 51 -24.22 1.00 -22.21
CA GLU A 51 -24.56 1.39 -23.60
C GLU A 51 -25.50 0.37 -24.27
N PHE A 52 -25.71 -0.79 -23.64
CA PHE A 52 -26.52 -1.88 -24.21
C PHE A 52 -27.80 -2.11 -23.40
N ASP A 53 -28.86 -2.49 -24.10
CA ASP A 53 -30.10 -2.98 -23.46
C ASP A 53 -29.89 -4.44 -23.03
N LEU A 54 -29.46 -4.62 -21.80
CA LEU A 54 -29.07 -5.92 -21.23
C LEU A 54 -30.26 -6.90 -21.13
N THR A 55 -31.50 -6.38 -21.05
CA THR A 55 -32.72 -7.21 -20.99
C THR A 55 -32.90 -8.03 -22.28
N LYS A 56 -32.44 -7.50 -23.42
CA LYS A 56 -32.49 -8.20 -24.73
C LYS A 56 -31.61 -9.42 -24.81
N ILE A 57 -30.60 -9.51 -23.95
CA ILE A 57 -29.71 -10.66 -23.83
C ILE A 57 -29.95 -11.48 -22.57
N GLY A 58 -31.09 -11.24 -21.90
CA GLY A 58 -31.53 -12.04 -20.77
C GLY A 58 -30.92 -11.68 -19.42
N ILE A 59 -30.21 -10.53 -19.31
CA ILE A 59 -29.65 -10.04 -18.05
C ILE A 59 -30.72 -9.22 -17.32
N PRO A 60 -31.13 -9.61 -16.08
CA PRO A 60 -32.12 -8.86 -15.31
C PRO A 60 -31.59 -7.47 -14.91
N GLU A 61 -32.45 -6.46 -14.92
CA GLU A 61 -32.08 -5.10 -14.46
C GLU A 61 -31.66 -5.08 -12.99
N GLU A 62 -32.19 -5.99 -12.17
CA GLU A 62 -31.81 -6.17 -10.76
C GLU A 62 -30.33 -6.53 -10.63
N ALA A 63 -29.80 -7.44 -11.46
CA ALA A 63 -28.40 -7.84 -11.42
C ALA A 63 -27.45 -6.66 -11.72
N LYS A 64 -27.83 -5.80 -12.67
CA LYS A 64 -27.12 -4.57 -12.98
C LYS A 64 -27.16 -3.57 -11.81
N THR A 65 -28.33 -3.43 -11.19
CA THR A 65 -28.51 -2.52 -10.04
C THR A 65 -27.71 -2.99 -8.82
N GLU A 66 -27.70 -4.29 -8.54
CA GLU A 66 -26.91 -4.87 -7.44
C GLU A 66 -25.39 -4.66 -7.68
N TRP A 67 -24.93 -4.88 -8.90
CA TRP A 67 -23.53 -4.61 -9.26
C TRP A 67 -23.18 -3.13 -9.13
N ASP A 68 -24.02 -2.21 -9.60
CA ASP A 68 -23.80 -0.77 -9.46
C ASP A 68 -23.75 -0.34 -7.99
N GLY A 69 -24.63 -0.86 -7.16
CA GLY A 69 -24.66 -0.58 -5.73
C GLY A 69 -23.37 -1.00 -5.02
N SER A 70 -22.89 -2.22 -5.29
CA SER A 70 -21.65 -2.72 -4.70
C SER A 70 -20.43 -1.96 -5.23
N LEU A 71 -20.40 -1.59 -6.51
CA LEU A 71 -19.34 -0.79 -7.13
C LEU A 71 -19.28 0.63 -6.56
N HIS A 72 -20.44 1.26 -6.30
CA HIS A 72 -20.48 2.56 -5.62
C HIS A 72 -19.91 2.49 -4.21
N LEU A 73 -20.29 1.47 -3.45
CA LEU A 73 -19.76 1.24 -2.11
C LEU A 73 -18.22 1.04 -2.13
N GLU A 74 -17.70 0.29 -3.12
CA GLU A 74 -16.25 0.13 -3.28
C GLU A 74 -15.55 1.44 -3.63
N LYS A 75 -16.15 2.27 -4.50
CA LYS A 75 -15.64 3.62 -4.82
C LYS A 75 -15.56 4.49 -3.57
N ASP A 76 -16.61 4.52 -2.76
CA ASP A 76 -16.65 5.31 -1.54
C ASP A 76 -15.58 4.87 -0.54
N LEU A 77 -15.40 3.56 -0.36
CA LEU A 77 -14.35 3.00 0.48
C LEU A 77 -12.94 3.37 -0.02
N ASN A 78 -12.74 3.35 -1.32
CA ASN A 78 -11.45 3.72 -1.93
C ASN A 78 -11.17 5.22 -1.76
N ILE A 79 -12.16 6.10 -1.98
CA ILE A 79 -12.05 7.55 -1.76
C ILE A 79 -11.77 7.85 -0.29
N GLU A 80 -12.50 7.23 0.63
CA GLU A 80 -12.32 7.47 2.06
C GLU A 80 -10.95 7.01 2.54
N THR A 81 -10.44 5.90 2.02
CA THR A 81 -9.10 5.38 2.33
C THR A 81 -7.99 6.34 1.88
N THR A 82 -8.20 7.03 0.76
CA THR A 82 -7.22 7.95 0.16
C THR A 82 -7.34 9.39 0.66
N ALA A 83 -8.54 9.85 0.99
CA ALA A 83 -8.83 11.26 1.30
C ALA A 83 -8.78 11.61 2.79
N SER A 84 -8.69 10.64 3.69
CA SER A 84 -8.67 10.89 5.13
C SER A 84 -7.47 11.76 5.52
N ALA A 85 -7.72 12.83 6.29
CA ALA A 85 -6.67 13.69 6.84
C ALA A 85 -5.63 12.90 7.64
N THR A 86 -6.10 11.88 8.36
CA THR A 86 -5.27 10.91 9.10
C THR A 86 -4.36 10.13 8.16
N SER A 87 -4.86 9.72 6.97
CA SER A 87 -4.03 9.01 5.97
C SER A 87 -2.92 9.88 5.41
N LYS A 88 -3.19 11.17 5.16
CA LYS A 88 -2.17 12.13 4.69
C LYS A 88 -1.11 12.36 5.77
N LEU A 89 -1.55 12.46 7.02
CA LEU A 89 -0.63 12.66 8.15
C LEU A 89 0.21 11.41 8.40
N LEU A 90 -0.37 10.22 8.33
CA LEU A 90 0.35 8.94 8.39
C LEU A 90 1.44 8.85 7.32
N LYS A 91 1.10 9.14 6.07
CA LYS A 91 2.07 9.13 4.97
C LYS A 91 3.22 10.11 5.23
N LYS A 92 2.92 11.32 5.70
CA LYS A 92 3.95 12.32 6.04
C LYS A 92 4.88 11.85 7.17
N LYS A 93 4.33 11.20 8.20
CA LYS A 93 5.14 10.66 9.30
C LYS A 93 5.95 9.45 8.87
N ASP A 94 5.40 8.59 8.06
CA ASP A 94 6.07 7.45 7.46
C ASP A 94 7.29 7.88 6.63
N GLU A 95 7.12 8.81 5.73
CA GLU A 95 8.21 9.39 4.94
C GLU A 95 9.29 10.06 5.82
N ALA A 96 8.88 10.70 6.92
CA ALA A 96 9.80 11.36 7.82
C ALA A 96 10.65 10.37 8.63
N ARG A 97 10.05 9.29 9.17
CA ARG A 97 10.77 8.26 9.93
C ARG A 97 11.70 7.47 9.03
N THR A 98 11.24 7.05 7.83
CA THR A 98 12.06 6.37 6.83
C THR A 98 13.26 7.21 6.44
N ARG A 99 13.06 8.50 6.13
CA ARG A 99 14.15 9.43 5.78
C ARG A 99 15.17 9.54 6.91
N LEU A 100 14.72 9.56 8.16
CA LEU A 100 15.59 9.70 9.31
C LEU A 100 16.40 8.42 9.58
N ALA A 101 15.81 7.24 9.41
CA ALA A 101 16.52 5.97 9.46
C ALA A 101 17.60 5.89 8.38
N LEU A 102 17.26 6.25 7.13
CA LEU A 102 18.22 6.32 6.03
C LEU A 102 19.35 7.34 6.28
N PHE A 103 19.04 8.46 6.91
CA PHE A 103 20.03 9.44 7.31
C PHE A 103 21.05 8.82 8.29
N ILE A 104 20.58 8.13 9.34
CA ILE A 104 21.45 7.45 10.31
C ILE A 104 22.34 6.43 9.60
N PHE A 105 21.79 5.59 8.73
CA PHE A 105 22.57 4.60 7.97
C PHE A 105 23.61 5.25 7.04
N SER A 106 23.24 6.35 6.39
CA SER A 106 24.13 7.12 5.53
C SER A 106 25.29 7.74 6.30
N GLN A 107 24.99 8.35 7.45
CA GLN A 107 26.02 8.96 8.30
C GLN A 107 27.02 7.92 8.82
N VAL A 108 26.51 6.79 9.36
CA VAL A 108 27.39 5.70 9.82
C VAL A 108 28.31 5.25 8.68
N ARG A 109 27.77 5.03 7.48
CA ARG A 109 28.59 4.64 6.30
C ARG A 109 29.57 5.71 5.87
N SER A 110 29.21 6.98 5.96
CA SER A 110 30.09 8.09 5.62
C SER A 110 31.30 8.16 6.58
N PHE A 111 31.04 7.97 7.87
CA PHE A 111 32.11 8.00 8.88
C PHE A 111 33.06 6.80 8.83
N LEU A 112 32.70 5.70 8.15
CA LEU A 112 33.68 4.62 7.87
C LEU A 112 34.88 5.11 7.04
N LEU A 113 34.72 6.22 6.34
CA LEU A 113 35.76 6.86 5.52
C LEU A 113 36.35 8.11 6.19
N SER A 114 36.06 8.33 7.48
CA SER A 114 36.59 9.48 8.19
C SER A 114 38.12 9.43 8.25
N PRO A 115 38.82 10.56 8.03
CA PRO A 115 40.27 10.63 8.26
C PRO A 115 40.60 10.52 9.74
N GLU A 116 39.67 10.75 10.63
CA GLU A 116 39.85 10.64 12.08
C GLU A 116 39.62 9.18 12.51
N THR A 117 40.67 8.51 12.97
CA THR A 117 40.68 7.08 13.29
C THR A 117 39.59 6.74 14.32
N ASP A 118 39.40 7.58 15.30
CA ASP A 118 38.44 7.35 16.38
C ASP A 118 36.96 7.48 15.90
N GLU A 119 36.67 8.31 14.89
CA GLU A 119 35.38 8.37 14.23
C GLU A 119 35.13 7.13 13.36
N ALA A 120 36.15 6.70 12.60
CA ALA A 120 36.08 5.51 11.76
C ALA A 120 35.82 4.25 12.60
N GLU A 121 36.53 4.06 13.71
CA GLU A 121 36.33 2.95 14.64
C GLU A 121 34.90 2.96 15.27
N ALA A 122 34.42 4.14 15.67
CA ALA A 122 33.07 4.30 16.18
C ALA A 122 32.03 3.92 15.10
N ALA A 123 32.28 4.33 13.85
CA ALA A 123 31.43 3.98 12.72
C ALA A 123 31.43 2.47 12.42
N GLU A 124 32.57 1.79 12.52
CA GLU A 124 32.66 0.33 12.34
C GLU A 124 31.77 -0.40 13.36
N ARG A 125 31.85 -0.03 14.64
CA ARG A 125 30.99 -0.64 15.68
C ARG A 125 29.51 -0.41 15.42
N LEU A 126 29.10 0.82 15.09
CA LEU A 126 27.70 1.14 14.78
C LEU A 126 27.23 0.54 13.46
N TYR A 127 28.14 0.33 12.50
CA TYR A 127 27.83 -0.31 11.22
C TYR A 127 27.42 -1.77 11.40
N VAL A 128 28.04 -2.50 12.33
CA VAL A 128 27.65 -3.89 12.65
C VAL A 128 26.18 -3.95 13.07
N VAL A 129 25.72 -2.98 13.88
CA VAL A 129 24.32 -2.88 14.31
C VAL A 129 23.41 -2.47 13.15
N THR A 130 23.72 -1.35 12.51
CA THR A 130 22.84 -0.75 11.48
C THR A 130 22.71 -1.62 10.22
N LYS A 131 23.72 -2.44 9.91
CA LYS A 131 23.69 -3.40 8.81
C LYS A 131 22.55 -4.41 8.95
N GLY A 132 22.20 -4.81 10.18
CA GLY A 132 21.09 -5.73 10.45
C GLY A 132 19.71 -5.19 10.06
N TYR A 133 19.60 -3.86 9.93
CA TYR A 133 18.36 -3.15 9.60
C TYR A 133 18.36 -2.59 8.16
N ALA A 134 19.30 -3.02 7.32
CA ALA A 134 19.37 -2.58 5.94
C ALA A 134 18.13 -3.03 5.15
N GLY A 135 17.54 -2.11 4.38
CA GLY A 135 16.34 -2.42 3.58
C GLY A 135 15.00 -2.11 4.26
N ILE A 136 15.02 -1.60 5.49
CA ILE A 136 13.83 -1.23 6.27
C ILE A 136 12.81 -0.39 5.48
N GLN A 137 13.26 0.46 4.58
CA GLN A 137 12.41 1.33 3.75
C GLN A 137 11.61 0.58 2.66
N GLN A 138 11.84 -0.71 2.48
CA GLN A 138 11.13 -1.56 1.51
C GLN A 138 10.09 -2.45 2.19
N GLU A 139 9.96 -2.35 3.50
CA GLU A 139 9.08 -3.18 4.29
C GLU A 139 7.66 -2.61 4.38
N SER A 140 6.72 -3.45 4.81
CA SER A 140 5.40 -2.98 5.20
C SER A 140 5.48 -2.08 6.43
N GLN A 141 4.54 -1.15 6.58
CA GLN A 141 4.52 -0.17 7.67
C GLN A 141 4.63 -0.80 9.07
N ASP A 142 3.99 -1.94 9.29
CA ASP A 142 4.04 -2.65 10.59
C ASP A 142 5.43 -3.25 10.84
N ARG A 143 6.05 -3.83 9.81
CA ARG A 143 7.42 -4.36 9.89
C ARG A 143 8.43 -3.26 10.10
N GLU A 144 8.33 -2.18 9.34
CA GLU A 144 9.20 -1.02 9.48
C GLU A 144 9.10 -0.44 10.90
N THR A 145 7.87 -0.37 11.48
CA THR A 145 7.68 0.08 12.85
C THR A 145 8.46 -0.79 13.84
N ALA A 146 8.32 -2.11 13.76
CA ALA A 146 9.00 -3.04 14.64
C ALA A 146 10.53 -3.01 14.46
N HIS A 147 11.02 -2.87 13.23
CA HIS A 147 12.45 -2.79 12.96
C HIS A 147 13.06 -1.46 13.40
N ILE A 148 12.32 -0.33 13.29
CA ILE A 148 12.77 0.95 13.85
C ILE A 148 12.85 0.87 15.38
N ASP A 149 11.89 0.24 16.05
CA ASP A 149 11.94 0.05 17.50
C ASP A 149 13.18 -0.77 17.89
N GLY A 150 13.45 -1.88 17.20
CA GLY A 150 14.65 -2.68 17.43
C GLY A 150 15.95 -1.91 17.17
N LEU A 151 16.02 -1.15 16.08
CA LEU A 151 17.17 -0.28 15.78
C LEU A 151 17.42 0.76 16.89
N VAL A 152 16.34 1.40 17.37
CA VAL A 152 16.43 2.38 18.46
C VAL A 152 16.91 1.72 19.73
N GLU A 153 16.37 0.57 20.08
CA GLU A 153 16.76 -0.20 21.27
C GLU A 153 18.24 -0.58 21.21
N ASP A 154 18.68 -1.14 20.08
CA ASP A 154 20.08 -1.54 19.90
C ASP A 154 21.04 -0.36 19.98
N LEU A 155 20.77 0.74 19.26
CA LEU A 155 21.63 1.91 19.26
C LEU A 155 21.63 2.71 20.59
N LYS A 156 20.63 2.48 21.45
CA LYS A 156 20.57 3.06 22.82
C LYS A 156 21.33 2.27 23.86
N LYS A 157 21.83 1.08 23.54
CA LYS A 157 22.63 0.30 24.49
C LYS A 157 23.81 1.12 24.98
N THR A 158 24.15 0.93 26.24
CA THR A 158 25.23 1.71 26.91
C THR A 158 26.55 1.60 26.16
N GLU A 159 26.83 0.45 25.55
CA GLU A 159 28.04 0.20 24.77
C GLU A 159 28.17 1.08 23.52
N HIS A 160 27.03 1.57 22.97
CA HIS A 160 27.00 2.42 21.77
C HIS A 160 26.87 3.92 22.08
N ALA A 161 26.63 4.31 23.35
CA ALA A 161 26.34 5.69 23.73
C ALA A 161 27.47 6.67 23.38
N ALA A 162 28.73 6.26 23.60
CA ALA A 162 29.91 7.07 23.26
C ALA A 162 30.05 7.25 21.74
N ASP A 163 29.85 6.17 20.97
CA ASP A 163 29.94 6.17 19.51
C ASP A 163 28.84 7.02 18.87
N MET A 164 27.59 6.90 19.38
CA MET A 164 26.47 7.71 18.95
C MET A 164 26.69 9.20 19.18
N THR A 165 27.33 9.54 20.30
CA THR A 165 27.70 10.93 20.62
C THR A 165 28.82 11.42 19.72
N LYS A 166 29.86 10.61 19.49
CA LYS A 166 31.00 10.93 18.65
C LYS A 166 30.55 11.21 17.21
N LEU A 167 29.70 10.36 16.65
CA LEU A 167 29.15 10.56 15.31
C LEU A 167 27.99 11.55 15.24
N ARG A 168 27.63 12.19 16.35
CA ARG A 168 26.56 13.21 16.43
C ARG A 168 25.18 12.68 16.05
N LEU A 169 24.91 11.40 16.29
CA LEU A 169 23.68 10.71 15.88
C LEU A 169 22.62 10.65 16.95
N THR A 170 22.93 10.98 18.20
CA THR A 170 21.99 10.90 19.35
C THR A 170 20.70 11.66 19.11
N SER A 171 20.78 12.90 18.59
CA SER A 171 19.57 13.70 18.29
C SER A 171 18.73 13.10 17.17
N ALA A 172 19.36 12.55 16.14
CA ALA A 172 18.66 11.89 15.06
C ALA A 172 17.93 10.62 15.54
N LEU A 173 18.57 9.83 16.41
CA LEU A 173 17.99 8.63 16.99
C LEU A 173 16.76 8.98 17.89
N THR A 174 16.87 10.00 18.71
CA THR A 174 15.74 10.46 19.56
C THR A 174 14.55 10.92 18.71
N LYS A 175 14.82 11.65 17.61
CA LYS A 175 13.77 12.07 16.67
C LYS A 175 13.14 10.87 15.96
N LEU A 176 13.94 9.87 15.58
CA LEU A 176 13.43 8.65 14.94
C LEU A 176 12.49 7.91 15.87
N GLU A 177 12.87 7.72 17.14
CA GLU A 177 12.02 7.10 18.15
C GLU A 177 10.69 7.84 18.32
N THR A 178 10.75 9.18 18.43
CA THR A 178 9.55 10.00 18.58
C THR A 178 8.62 9.84 17.37
N LEU A 179 9.16 9.94 16.15
CA LEU A 179 8.38 9.79 14.92
C LEU A 179 7.78 8.40 14.79
N ASN A 180 8.50 7.35 15.19
CA ASN A 180 7.99 5.99 15.14
C ASN A 180 6.82 5.77 16.10
N LYS A 181 6.92 6.28 17.34
CA LYS A 181 5.83 6.26 18.33
C LYS A 181 4.60 7.02 17.84
N GLU A 182 4.80 8.23 17.35
CA GLU A 182 3.70 9.05 16.81
C GLU A 182 3.02 8.41 15.59
N PHE A 183 3.80 7.72 14.76
CA PHE A 183 3.25 6.95 13.63
C PHE A 183 2.40 5.78 14.14
N ALA A 184 2.91 4.99 15.08
CA ALA A 184 2.20 3.83 15.64
C ALA A 184 0.88 4.24 16.32
N GLU A 185 0.89 5.33 17.10
CA GLU A 185 -0.32 5.88 17.74
C GLU A 185 -1.36 6.31 16.70
N LEU A 186 -0.93 7.04 15.67
CA LEU A 186 -1.80 7.52 14.61
C LEU A 186 -2.37 6.36 13.76
N HIS A 187 -1.57 5.32 13.52
CA HIS A 187 -1.99 4.11 12.81
C HIS A 187 -3.06 3.36 13.60
N LEU A 188 -2.88 3.23 14.91
CA LEU A 188 -3.87 2.64 15.81
C LEU A 188 -5.15 3.47 15.84
N GLN A 189 -5.05 4.80 15.94
CA GLN A 189 -6.20 5.70 15.91
C GLN A 189 -7.00 5.52 14.62
N ARG A 190 -6.34 5.51 13.45
CA ARG A 190 -6.99 5.27 12.15
C ARG A 190 -7.70 3.93 12.11
N THR A 191 -7.11 2.89 12.66
CA THR A 191 -7.72 1.55 12.74
C THR A 191 -8.99 1.57 13.58
N LYS A 192 -8.96 2.25 14.74
CA LYS A 192 -10.15 2.45 15.59
C LYS A 192 -11.25 3.26 14.90
N GLU A 193 -10.89 4.34 14.22
CA GLU A 193 -11.84 5.18 13.46
C GLU A 193 -12.55 4.38 12.36
N ARG A 194 -11.80 3.54 11.63
CA ARG A 194 -12.38 2.64 10.61
C ARG A 194 -13.32 1.61 11.22
N ALA A 195 -12.93 1.00 12.34
CA ALA A 195 -13.79 0.05 13.06
C ALA A 195 -15.06 0.70 13.61
N ALA A 196 -14.97 1.93 14.12
CA ALA A 196 -16.13 2.68 14.63
C ALA A 196 -17.15 3.06 13.54
N LYS A 197 -16.69 3.30 12.31
CA LYS A 197 -17.57 3.64 11.18
C LYS A 197 -18.38 2.46 10.65
N LYS A 198 -18.16 1.25 11.16
CA LYS A 198 -18.81 0.00 10.71
C LYS A 198 -18.78 -0.22 9.19
N LEU A 199 -17.81 0.35 8.51
CA LEU A 199 -17.63 0.14 7.08
C LEU A 199 -17.22 -1.31 6.84
N PRO A 200 -17.78 -1.96 5.83
CA PRO A 200 -17.38 -3.32 5.49
C PRO A 200 -15.90 -3.35 5.09
N ALA A 201 -15.25 -4.50 5.32
CA ALA A 201 -13.88 -4.69 4.87
C ALA A 201 -13.81 -4.56 3.33
N THR A 202 -12.87 -3.80 2.81
CA THR A 202 -12.69 -3.60 1.36
C THR A 202 -12.62 -4.92 0.59
N ALA A 203 -11.96 -5.93 1.16
CA ALA A 203 -11.87 -7.26 0.56
C ALA A 203 -13.25 -7.93 0.39
N LYS A 204 -14.17 -7.72 1.35
CA LYS A 204 -15.54 -8.25 1.27
C LYS A 204 -16.33 -7.55 0.16
N VAL A 205 -16.25 -6.23 0.08
CA VAL A 205 -16.96 -5.46 -0.96
C VAL A 205 -16.43 -5.78 -2.36
N ARG A 206 -15.10 -5.95 -2.51
CA ARG A 206 -14.52 -6.42 -3.78
C ARG A 206 -15.07 -7.77 -4.20
N ALA A 207 -15.13 -8.73 -3.27
CA ALA A 207 -15.69 -10.04 -3.56
C ALA A 207 -17.17 -9.96 -3.97
N GLU A 208 -17.96 -9.07 -3.37
CA GLU A 208 -19.36 -8.82 -3.77
C GLU A 208 -19.45 -8.18 -5.17
N VAL A 209 -18.57 -7.24 -5.51
CA VAL A 209 -18.50 -6.64 -6.85
C VAL A 209 -18.15 -7.69 -7.89
N ASP A 210 -17.17 -8.55 -7.61
CA ASP A 210 -16.78 -9.66 -8.49
C ASP A 210 -17.94 -10.66 -8.66
N GLU A 211 -18.61 -11.04 -7.59
CA GLU A 211 -19.75 -11.97 -7.63
C GLU A 211 -20.91 -11.41 -8.47
N HIS A 212 -21.27 -10.14 -8.27
CA HIS A 212 -22.34 -9.51 -9.05
C HIS A 212 -21.97 -9.42 -10.54
N PHE A 213 -20.71 -9.13 -10.85
CA PHE A 213 -20.23 -9.12 -12.22
C PHE A 213 -20.23 -10.52 -12.85
N GLU A 214 -19.78 -11.55 -12.14
CA GLU A 214 -19.80 -12.94 -12.61
C GLU A 214 -21.24 -13.47 -12.89
N ARG A 215 -22.24 -12.94 -12.20
CA ARG A 215 -23.66 -13.27 -12.45
C ARG A 215 -24.21 -12.65 -13.73
N ILE A 216 -23.53 -11.64 -14.25
CA ILE A 216 -23.90 -10.96 -15.51
C ILE A 216 -23.22 -11.59 -16.73
N LEU A 217 -22.09 -12.27 -16.53
CA LEU A 217 -21.33 -12.95 -17.57
C LEU A 217 -21.91 -14.32 -17.90
#